data_814ae5fa3a6963410e2e913a094f580f
#
_entry.id   814ae5fa3a6963410e2e913a094f580f
#
_cell.length_a   1.000
_cell.length_b   1.000
_cell.length_c   1.000
_cell.angle_alpha   90.00
_cell.angle_beta   90.00
_cell.angle_gamma   90.00
#
_symmetry.space_group_name_H-M   'P 1'
#
loop_
_entity.id
_entity.type
_entity.pdbx_description
1 polymer ?
#
loop_
_entity_poly.entity_id
_entity_poly.type
_entity_poly.pdbx_seq_one_letter_code
_entity_poly.pdbx_strand_id
1 'polypeptide(L)'
;MTASISIGTDHHGKDVLVDVEELLATRLLVQGNSGSGKSHLLRRLLEESAAMVQQVVIDPEGDFVTLADEYGHVVIDAGDYDEREIVTMASRIREHRASVVLSLDSLELEAQMKCAATFLSTLFDAPRDHWYPALVVVDEAQMFAPVAAGDVSDEARRLSLAAMTNLMCRGRKRGLAGVIATQRLAKLAKNVAAEASNFLMGRTFLDIDMARAADLLGMERRQAEQIRDLERGRFLGLGPAIARRPVNVKIGAVRTGSRGGAHKLMPPPVAATGDFQELLFAKAEADALPPPPPRADPPPRPAEEIMRALA
;
A
#
# COMPACT_ATOMS: atom_id res chain seq x y z
N MET A 1 8.19 1.75 -30.17
CA MET A 1 6.84 1.43 -29.64
C MET A 1 6.81 1.99 -28.24
N THR A 2 5.91 2.93 -27.96
CA THR A 2 5.73 3.43 -26.58
C THR A 2 5.12 2.32 -25.73
N ALA A 3 5.71 2.09 -24.58
CA ALA A 3 5.22 1.09 -23.60
C ALA A 3 3.97 1.65 -22.89
N SER A 4 2.83 1.67 -23.60
CA SER A 4 1.57 2.23 -23.09
C SER A 4 0.58 1.13 -22.74
N ILE A 5 -0.15 1.31 -21.63
CA ILE A 5 -1.21 0.42 -21.16
C ILE A 5 -2.55 1.15 -21.18
N SER A 6 -3.66 0.44 -21.41
CA SER A 6 -5.01 1.00 -21.30
C SER A 6 -5.54 0.83 -19.88
N ILE A 7 -5.79 1.96 -19.20
CA ILE A 7 -6.39 1.95 -17.87
C ILE A 7 -7.92 1.99 -17.90
N GLY A 8 -8.51 2.31 -19.03
CA GLY A 8 -9.97 2.42 -19.21
C GLY A 8 -10.33 3.29 -20.39
N THR A 9 -11.55 3.82 -20.40
CA THR A 9 -12.09 4.60 -21.51
C THR A 9 -12.59 5.97 -21.06
N ASP A 10 -12.51 6.95 -21.95
CA ASP A 10 -13.12 8.26 -21.76
C ASP A 10 -14.67 8.22 -22.01
N HIS A 11 -15.32 9.39 -21.98
CA HIS A 11 -16.75 9.51 -22.20
C HIS A 11 -17.19 9.27 -23.66
N HIS A 12 -16.23 9.24 -24.60
CA HIS A 12 -16.46 8.88 -26.01
C HIS A 12 -16.18 7.39 -26.29
N GLY A 13 -15.77 6.61 -25.27
CA GLY A 13 -15.39 5.21 -25.44
C GLY A 13 -13.97 5.01 -25.99
N LYS A 14 -13.17 6.08 -26.08
CA LYS A 14 -11.77 6.00 -26.50
C LYS A 14 -10.90 5.57 -25.34
N ASP A 15 -9.93 4.68 -25.60
CA ASP A 15 -8.96 4.24 -24.61
C ASP A 15 -8.14 5.41 -24.04
N VAL A 16 -8.05 5.44 -22.71
CA VAL A 16 -7.13 6.30 -21.97
C VAL A 16 -5.90 5.50 -21.65
N LEU A 17 -4.79 5.91 -22.25
CA LEU A 17 -3.51 5.22 -22.13
C LEU A 17 -2.66 5.87 -21.04
N VAL A 18 -1.86 5.05 -20.38
CA VAL A 18 -0.76 5.48 -19.52
C VAL A 18 0.55 5.04 -20.16
N ASP A 19 1.43 5.98 -20.40
CA ASP A 19 2.79 5.72 -20.85
C ASP A 19 3.62 5.27 -19.63
N VAL A 20 4.04 4.00 -19.63
CA VAL A 20 4.76 3.38 -18.50
C VAL A 20 6.17 3.95 -18.37
N GLU A 21 6.85 4.26 -19.49
CA GLU A 21 8.20 4.85 -19.46
C GLU A 21 8.14 6.27 -18.87
N GLU A 22 7.17 7.08 -19.29
CA GLU A 22 6.95 8.41 -18.73
C GLU A 22 6.51 8.32 -17.25
N LEU A 23 5.71 7.34 -16.88
CA LEU A 23 5.30 7.09 -15.48
C LEU A 23 6.52 6.78 -14.60
N LEU A 24 7.45 5.95 -15.08
CA LEU A 24 8.72 5.66 -14.40
C LEU A 24 9.57 6.91 -14.15
N ALA A 25 9.41 7.92 -15.01
CA ALA A 25 10.13 9.19 -14.89
C ALA A 25 9.41 10.21 -13.96
N THR A 26 8.10 10.12 -13.77
CA THR A 26 7.28 11.24 -13.29
C THR A 26 6.38 10.96 -12.08
N ARG A 27 6.25 9.73 -11.61
CA ARG A 27 5.46 9.30 -10.44
C ARG A 27 3.96 9.61 -10.57
N LEU A 28 3.14 8.89 -9.82
CA LEU A 28 1.68 9.01 -9.83
C LEU A 28 1.13 9.18 -8.41
N LEU A 29 0.15 10.07 -8.28
CA LEU A 29 -0.71 10.16 -7.11
C LEU A 29 -2.15 9.80 -7.49
N VAL A 30 -2.70 8.82 -6.78
CA VAL A 30 -4.10 8.39 -6.87
C VAL A 30 -4.84 8.84 -5.62
N GLN A 31 -5.94 9.56 -5.79
CA GLN A 31 -6.77 10.01 -4.68
C GLN A 31 -8.22 9.56 -4.90
N GLY A 32 -8.90 9.21 -3.83
CA GLY A 32 -10.33 8.93 -3.84
C GLY A 32 -10.80 8.34 -2.52
N ASN A 33 -12.00 8.72 -2.10
CA ASN A 33 -12.60 8.22 -0.86
C ASN A 33 -12.86 6.71 -0.92
N SER A 34 -13.15 6.11 0.24
CA SER A 34 -13.59 4.71 0.31
C SER A 34 -14.74 4.47 -0.67
N GLY A 35 -14.66 3.37 -1.41
CA GLY A 35 -15.64 3.02 -2.43
C GLY A 35 -15.56 3.84 -3.74
N SER A 36 -14.59 4.73 -3.93
CA SER A 36 -14.36 5.43 -5.21
C SER A 36 -13.86 4.50 -6.33
N GLY A 37 -13.26 3.37 -5.98
CA GLY A 37 -12.64 2.44 -6.92
C GLY A 37 -11.11 2.55 -7.00
N LYS A 38 -10.46 3.14 -5.99
CA LYS A 38 -9.01 3.34 -5.91
C LYS A 38 -8.23 2.02 -6.05
N SER A 39 -8.53 1.00 -5.23
CA SER A 39 -7.87 -0.32 -5.30
C SER A 39 -8.13 -1.00 -6.65
N HIS A 40 -9.31 -0.81 -7.26
CA HIS A 40 -9.62 -1.31 -8.60
C HIS A 40 -8.73 -0.64 -9.68
N LEU A 41 -8.53 0.68 -9.59
CA LEU A 41 -7.63 1.42 -10.49
C LEU A 41 -6.18 0.93 -10.33
N LEU A 42 -5.70 0.81 -9.09
CA LEU A 42 -4.33 0.32 -8.84
C LEU A 42 -4.14 -1.10 -9.38
N ARG A 43 -5.12 -2.00 -9.19
CA ARG A 43 -5.11 -3.33 -9.81
C ARG A 43 -5.01 -3.25 -11.32
N ARG A 44 -5.86 -2.44 -11.96
CA ARG A 44 -5.81 -2.27 -13.41
C ARG A 44 -4.45 -1.83 -13.90
N LEU A 45 -3.82 -0.86 -13.22
CA LEU A 45 -2.47 -0.40 -13.51
C LEU A 45 -1.45 -1.53 -13.37
N LEU A 46 -1.50 -2.28 -12.27
CA LEU A 46 -0.57 -3.37 -11.98
C LEU A 46 -0.74 -4.53 -12.96
N GLU A 47 -1.98 -4.97 -13.21
CA GLU A 47 -2.27 -6.07 -14.14
C GLU A 47 -1.77 -5.78 -15.56
N GLU A 48 -2.04 -4.58 -16.08
CA GLU A 48 -1.66 -4.22 -17.43
C GLU A 48 -0.14 -3.99 -17.60
N SER A 49 0.56 -3.59 -16.54
CA SER A 49 2.00 -3.35 -16.57
C SER A 49 2.85 -4.51 -16.04
N ALA A 50 2.24 -5.62 -15.57
CA ALA A 50 2.96 -6.72 -14.91
C ALA A 50 4.06 -7.35 -15.78
N ALA A 51 3.83 -7.49 -17.10
CA ALA A 51 4.81 -8.04 -18.03
C ALA A 51 5.89 -7.02 -18.48
N MET A 52 5.76 -5.75 -18.10
CA MET A 52 6.61 -4.67 -18.60
C MET A 52 7.66 -4.20 -17.61
N VAL A 53 7.33 -4.23 -16.32
CA VAL A 53 8.15 -3.62 -15.27
C VAL A 53 8.01 -4.36 -13.95
N GLN A 54 9.09 -4.41 -13.18
CA GLN A 54 9.07 -4.91 -11.80
C GLN A 54 8.07 -4.11 -10.96
N GLN A 55 7.31 -4.79 -10.10
CA GLN A 55 6.29 -4.19 -9.26
C GLN A 55 6.52 -4.53 -7.79
N VAL A 56 6.50 -3.52 -6.95
CA VAL A 56 6.59 -3.66 -5.50
C VAL A 56 5.37 -2.97 -4.90
N VAL A 57 4.52 -3.71 -4.20
CA VAL A 57 3.28 -3.18 -3.61
C VAL A 57 3.41 -3.21 -2.10
N ILE A 58 3.24 -2.06 -1.45
CA ILE A 58 3.09 -1.91 0.00
C ILE A 58 1.59 -1.89 0.28
N ASP A 59 1.10 -2.95 0.91
CA ASP A 59 -0.31 -3.26 1.05
C ASP A 59 -0.71 -3.34 2.54
N PRO A 60 -1.20 -2.25 3.14
CA PRO A 60 -1.55 -2.23 4.55
C PRO A 60 -2.86 -2.96 4.88
N GLU A 61 -3.73 -3.21 3.89
CA GLU A 61 -5.05 -3.80 4.08
C GLU A 61 -5.20 -5.20 3.45
N GLY A 62 -4.13 -5.75 2.84
CA GLY A 62 -4.16 -7.09 2.20
C GLY A 62 -4.98 -7.14 0.90
N ASP A 63 -5.24 -6.00 0.28
CA ASP A 63 -6.09 -5.90 -0.92
C ASP A 63 -5.45 -6.50 -2.18
N PHE A 64 -4.11 -6.57 -2.28
CA PHE A 64 -3.39 -6.90 -3.51
C PHE A 64 -2.78 -8.30 -3.55
N VAL A 65 -2.92 -9.10 -2.51
CA VAL A 65 -2.31 -10.44 -2.40
C VAL A 65 -2.72 -11.40 -3.53
N THR A 66 -3.90 -11.20 -4.13
CA THR A 66 -4.39 -12.01 -5.26
C THR A 66 -3.68 -11.74 -6.59
N LEU A 67 -2.80 -10.74 -6.67
CA LEU A 67 -1.91 -10.56 -7.83
C LEU A 67 -0.95 -11.76 -8.00
N ALA A 68 -0.67 -12.49 -6.93
CA ALA A 68 0.14 -13.70 -6.98
C ALA A 68 -0.49 -14.80 -7.83
N ASP A 69 -1.82 -14.91 -7.82
CA ASP A 69 -2.55 -15.99 -8.47
C ASP A 69 -2.45 -15.93 -10.02
N GLU A 70 -2.34 -14.70 -10.58
CA GLU A 70 -2.40 -14.47 -12.03
C GLU A 70 -1.11 -13.90 -12.62
N TYR A 71 -0.34 -13.15 -11.82
CA TYR A 71 0.79 -12.34 -12.31
C TYR A 71 2.14 -12.71 -11.70
N GLY A 72 2.18 -13.77 -10.89
CA GLY A 72 3.44 -14.30 -10.33
C GLY A 72 4.11 -13.39 -9.31
N HIS A 73 3.37 -12.50 -8.65
CA HIS A 73 3.87 -11.74 -7.52
C HIS A 73 4.14 -12.67 -6.34
N VAL A 74 5.23 -12.44 -5.62
CA VAL A 74 5.50 -13.10 -4.35
C VAL A 74 4.82 -12.31 -3.23
N VAL A 75 3.94 -12.96 -2.47
CA VAL A 75 3.33 -12.36 -1.28
C VAL A 75 4.25 -12.58 -0.09
N ILE A 76 4.53 -11.50 0.63
CA ILE A 76 5.27 -11.49 1.88
C ILE A 76 4.31 -10.97 2.96
N ASP A 77 3.87 -11.84 3.87
CA ASP A 77 3.16 -11.41 5.07
C ASP A 77 4.20 -10.92 6.09
N ALA A 78 4.20 -9.62 6.35
CA ALA A 78 5.23 -9.01 7.18
C ALA A 78 5.20 -9.47 8.63
N GLY A 79 4.06 -10.00 9.11
CA GLY A 79 3.94 -10.53 10.47
C GLY A 79 4.74 -11.81 10.72
N ASP A 80 5.10 -12.52 9.65
CA ASP A 80 5.85 -13.78 9.74
C ASP A 80 7.38 -13.58 9.84
N TYR A 81 7.88 -12.34 9.69
CA TYR A 81 9.31 -12.07 9.52
C TYR A 81 9.83 -10.98 10.46
N ASP A 82 11.08 -11.13 10.88
CA ASP A 82 11.77 -10.09 11.64
C ASP A 82 12.37 -8.99 10.72
N GLU A 83 12.86 -7.90 11.33
CA GLU A 83 13.41 -6.76 10.60
C GLU A 83 14.61 -7.15 9.71
N ARG A 84 15.46 -8.09 10.16
CA ARG A 84 16.65 -8.53 9.41
C ARG A 84 16.24 -9.36 8.20
N GLU A 85 15.22 -10.16 8.35
CA GLU A 85 14.64 -10.95 7.26
C GLU A 85 14.01 -10.04 6.21
N ILE A 86 13.27 -9.01 6.64
CA ILE A 86 12.70 -7.98 5.76
C ILE A 86 13.80 -7.26 4.96
N VAL A 87 14.91 -6.86 5.59
CA VAL A 87 16.06 -6.24 4.91
C VAL A 87 16.68 -7.22 3.90
N THR A 88 16.85 -8.48 4.27
CA THR A 88 17.42 -9.50 3.38
C THR A 88 16.53 -9.73 2.16
N MET A 89 15.22 -9.85 2.37
CA MET A 89 14.24 -10.01 1.28
C MET A 89 14.23 -8.79 0.36
N ALA A 90 14.17 -7.57 0.91
CA ALA A 90 14.19 -6.34 0.12
C ALA A 90 15.44 -6.23 -0.78
N SER A 91 16.61 -6.63 -0.26
CA SER A 91 17.86 -6.67 -1.03
C SER A 91 17.78 -7.66 -2.20
N ARG A 92 17.30 -8.88 -1.95
CA ARG A 92 17.10 -9.91 -2.98
C ARG A 92 16.06 -9.54 -4.02
N ILE A 93 14.98 -8.86 -3.61
CA ILE A 93 13.94 -8.35 -4.51
C ILE A 93 14.54 -7.39 -5.53
N ARG A 94 15.44 -6.51 -5.11
CA ARG A 94 16.15 -5.60 -6.02
C ARG A 94 17.12 -6.33 -6.95
N GLU A 95 17.90 -7.25 -6.39
CA GLU A 95 18.87 -8.04 -7.12
C GLU A 95 18.22 -8.88 -8.23
N HIS A 96 17.14 -9.61 -7.88
CA HIS A 96 16.48 -10.55 -8.79
C HIS A 96 15.30 -9.97 -9.56
N ARG A 97 14.96 -8.69 -9.37
CA ARG A 97 13.81 -8.01 -10.01
C ARG A 97 12.48 -8.73 -9.76
N ALA A 98 12.33 -9.33 -8.58
CA ALA A 98 11.09 -10.00 -8.24
C ALA A 98 9.96 -8.99 -8.04
N SER A 99 8.77 -9.26 -8.61
CA SER A 99 7.55 -8.52 -8.29
C SER A 99 6.94 -9.07 -7.01
N VAL A 100 6.57 -8.18 -6.08
CA VAL A 100 6.14 -8.58 -4.74
C VAL A 100 4.98 -7.75 -4.22
N VAL A 101 4.19 -8.36 -3.33
CA VAL A 101 3.22 -7.68 -2.46
C VAL A 101 3.69 -7.88 -1.02
N LEU A 102 4.08 -6.79 -0.37
CA LEU A 102 4.34 -6.75 1.07
C LEU A 102 3.01 -6.47 1.77
N SER A 103 2.37 -7.52 2.28
CA SER A 103 1.16 -7.42 3.09
C SER A 103 1.54 -7.05 4.52
N LEU A 104 0.87 -6.01 5.04
CA LEU A 104 1.09 -5.47 6.38
C LEU A 104 -0.15 -5.62 7.27
N ASP A 105 -1.23 -6.23 6.78
CA ASP A 105 -2.54 -6.30 7.42
C ASP A 105 -2.54 -7.06 8.75
N SER A 106 -1.57 -7.95 8.96
CA SER A 106 -1.34 -8.66 10.21
C SER A 106 -0.67 -7.81 11.30
N LEU A 107 -0.17 -6.61 10.97
CA LEU A 107 0.59 -5.74 11.87
C LEU A 107 -0.23 -4.54 12.36
N GLU A 108 0.04 -4.10 13.60
CA GLU A 108 -0.45 -2.83 14.11
C GLU A 108 0.22 -1.63 13.40
N LEU A 109 -0.46 -0.46 13.36
CA LEU A 109 -0.07 0.71 12.59
C LEU A 109 1.41 1.12 12.76
N GLU A 110 1.91 1.17 13.99
CA GLU A 110 3.32 1.54 14.23
C GLU A 110 4.30 0.51 13.65
N ALA A 111 3.97 -0.78 13.77
CA ALA A 111 4.76 -1.86 13.19
C ALA A 111 4.70 -1.82 11.65
N GLN A 112 3.53 -1.55 11.06
CA GLN A 112 3.38 -1.33 9.61
C GLN A 112 4.30 -0.20 9.13
N MET A 113 4.30 0.94 9.82
CA MET A 113 5.15 2.09 9.48
C MET A 113 6.64 1.77 9.55
N LYS A 114 7.09 1.07 10.59
CA LYS A 114 8.51 0.66 10.75
C LYS A 114 8.91 -0.35 9.68
N CYS A 115 8.10 -1.37 9.46
CA CYS A 115 8.36 -2.39 8.43
C CYS A 115 8.42 -1.78 7.03
N ALA A 116 7.43 -0.98 6.63
CA ALA A 116 7.44 -0.29 5.34
C ALA A 116 8.65 0.65 5.20
N ALA A 117 9.04 1.37 6.26
CA ALA A 117 10.20 2.25 6.25
C ALA A 117 11.51 1.47 6.04
N THR A 118 11.73 0.39 6.78
CA THR A 118 12.89 -0.50 6.63
C THR A 118 12.95 -1.10 5.23
N PHE A 119 11.84 -1.64 4.76
CA PHE A 119 11.73 -2.24 3.43
C PHE A 119 12.02 -1.23 2.30
N LEU A 120 11.32 -0.08 2.29
CA LEU A 120 11.52 0.98 1.29
C LEU A 120 12.93 1.58 1.33
N SER A 121 13.51 1.77 2.52
CA SER A 121 14.87 2.27 2.66
C SER A 121 15.88 1.27 2.09
N THR A 122 15.70 -0.02 2.33
CA THR A 122 16.57 -1.07 1.78
C THR A 122 16.46 -1.14 0.25
N LEU A 123 15.25 -1.05 -0.32
CA LEU A 123 15.09 -0.96 -1.78
C LEU A 123 15.81 0.28 -2.36
N PHE A 124 15.72 1.40 -1.65
CA PHE A 124 16.33 2.66 -2.07
C PHE A 124 17.85 2.61 -1.99
N ASP A 125 18.42 1.98 -0.96
CA ASP A 125 19.86 1.92 -0.71
C ASP A 125 20.56 0.75 -1.41
N ALA A 126 19.85 0.04 -2.28
CA ALA A 126 20.42 -1.05 -3.09
C ALA A 126 21.65 -0.60 -3.89
N PRO A 127 22.63 -1.50 -4.14
CA PRO A 127 23.78 -1.25 -4.99
C PRO A 127 23.38 -0.73 -6.37
N ARG A 128 24.26 0.09 -6.99
CA ARG A 128 23.98 0.73 -8.28
C ARG A 128 23.68 -0.28 -9.39
N ASP A 129 24.29 -1.44 -9.35
CA ASP A 129 24.09 -2.50 -10.34
C ASP A 129 22.68 -3.12 -10.28
N HIS A 130 21.93 -2.86 -9.18
CA HIS A 130 20.56 -3.31 -8.99
C HIS A 130 19.52 -2.17 -9.18
N TRP A 131 19.89 -1.03 -9.76
CA TRP A 131 18.95 0.08 -9.99
C TRP A 131 18.06 -0.14 -11.23
N TYR A 132 17.44 -1.31 -11.28
CA TYR A 132 16.47 -1.62 -12.32
C TYR A 132 15.18 -0.81 -12.14
N PRO A 133 14.47 -0.49 -13.25
CA PRO A 133 13.17 0.18 -13.17
C PRO A 133 12.16 -0.67 -12.40
N ALA A 134 11.49 -0.05 -11.44
CA ALA A 134 10.43 -0.69 -10.66
C ALA A 134 9.33 0.34 -10.34
N LEU A 135 8.07 -0.06 -10.46
CA LEU A 135 6.93 0.65 -9.89
C LEU A 135 6.81 0.26 -8.42
N VAL A 136 6.86 1.25 -7.54
CA VAL A 136 6.64 1.06 -6.10
C VAL A 136 5.30 1.66 -5.74
N VAL A 137 4.31 0.81 -5.56
CA VAL A 137 2.94 1.19 -5.22
C VAL A 137 2.79 1.19 -3.71
N VAL A 138 2.34 2.30 -3.15
CA VAL A 138 2.04 2.43 -1.71
C VAL A 138 0.58 2.80 -1.57
N ASP A 139 -0.25 1.85 -1.14
CA ASP A 139 -1.64 2.15 -0.81
C ASP A 139 -1.74 2.79 0.57
N GLU A 140 -2.82 3.52 0.82
CA GLU A 140 -3.07 4.29 2.04
C GLU A 140 -1.85 5.13 2.50
N ALA A 141 -1.19 5.79 1.54
CA ALA A 141 0.08 6.51 1.73
C ALA A 141 0.06 7.55 2.87
N GLN A 142 -1.12 8.06 3.27
CA GLN A 142 -1.26 8.92 4.44
C GLN A 142 -0.94 8.23 5.77
N MET A 143 -0.95 6.88 5.81
CA MET A 143 -0.50 6.14 6.98
C MET A 143 1.02 6.21 7.12
N PHE A 144 1.75 6.16 6.01
CA PHE A 144 3.21 6.14 5.97
C PHE A 144 3.87 7.52 5.88
N ALA A 145 3.13 8.53 5.43
CA ALA A 145 3.59 9.91 5.34
C ALA A 145 2.54 10.89 5.90
N PRO A 146 2.19 10.81 7.19
CA PRO A 146 1.17 11.68 7.78
C PRO A 146 1.66 13.12 7.95
N VAL A 147 0.74 14.10 7.77
CA VAL A 147 1.02 15.53 8.02
C VAL A 147 1.29 15.81 9.49
N ALA A 148 0.56 15.17 10.39
CA ALA A 148 0.64 15.39 11.84
C ALA A 148 1.05 14.10 12.56
N ALA A 149 1.61 14.27 13.76
CA ALA A 149 1.78 13.16 14.68
C ALA A 149 0.39 12.62 15.06
N GLY A 150 0.23 11.30 15.00
CA GLY A 150 -0.93 10.57 15.51
C GLY A 150 -0.55 9.84 16.80
N ASP A 151 -1.21 8.73 17.07
CA ASP A 151 -0.96 7.90 18.25
C ASP A 151 0.23 6.92 18.08
N VAL A 152 1.20 7.28 17.21
CA VAL A 152 2.41 6.51 16.93
C VAL A 152 3.65 7.23 17.43
N SER A 153 4.73 6.50 17.69
CA SER A 153 5.99 7.11 18.14
C SER A 153 6.58 8.08 17.10
N ASP A 154 7.23 9.14 17.59
CA ASP A 154 7.92 10.10 16.72
C ASP A 154 9.00 9.43 15.86
N GLU A 155 9.62 8.38 16.37
CA GLU A 155 10.60 7.59 15.63
C GLU A 155 10.00 6.91 14.42
N ALA A 156 8.94 6.12 14.60
CA ALA A 156 8.25 5.41 13.52
C ALA A 156 7.77 6.40 12.45
N ARG A 157 7.17 7.50 12.87
CA ARG A 157 6.72 8.56 11.97
C ARG A 157 7.87 9.17 11.17
N ARG A 158 8.99 9.49 11.81
CA ARG A 158 10.16 10.09 11.15
C ARG A 158 10.78 9.15 10.14
N LEU A 159 10.97 7.88 10.51
CA LEU A 159 11.53 6.86 9.62
C LEU A 159 10.64 6.65 8.39
N SER A 160 9.35 6.47 8.60
CA SER A 160 8.39 6.24 7.54
C SER A 160 8.27 7.44 6.59
N LEU A 161 8.17 8.66 7.13
CA LEU A 161 8.15 9.88 6.31
C LEU A 161 9.45 10.07 5.51
N ALA A 162 10.61 9.73 6.09
CA ALA A 162 11.89 9.82 5.39
C ALA A 162 11.96 8.81 4.22
N ALA A 163 11.51 7.56 4.43
CA ALA A 163 11.46 6.54 3.39
C ALA A 163 10.53 6.95 2.23
N MET A 164 9.33 7.44 2.54
CA MET A 164 8.38 7.94 1.55
C MET A 164 8.91 9.17 0.79
N THR A 165 9.57 10.09 1.49
CA THR A 165 10.22 11.25 0.88
C THR A 165 11.34 10.81 -0.07
N ASN A 166 12.19 9.87 0.34
CA ASN A 166 13.25 9.34 -0.52
C ASN A 166 12.67 8.67 -1.78
N LEU A 167 11.62 7.86 -1.63
CA LEU A 167 10.92 7.24 -2.77
C LEU A 167 10.43 8.29 -3.75
N MET A 168 9.68 9.27 -3.28
CA MET A 168 9.02 10.25 -4.14
C MET A 168 9.96 11.31 -4.69
N CYS A 169 10.90 11.85 -3.89
CA CYS A 169 11.80 12.92 -4.34
C CYS A 169 13.01 12.40 -5.10
N ARG A 170 13.55 11.22 -4.71
CA ARG A 170 14.86 10.75 -5.15
C ARG A 170 14.86 9.38 -5.83
N GLY A 171 13.76 8.61 -5.71
CA GLY A 171 13.63 7.23 -6.18
C GLY A 171 13.96 7.06 -7.67
N ARG A 172 13.53 8.00 -8.53
CA ARG A 172 13.80 7.98 -9.97
C ARG A 172 15.27 7.71 -10.31
N LYS A 173 16.21 8.36 -9.62
CA LYS A 173 17.64 8.18 -9.88
C LYS A 173 18.15 6.78 -9.52
N ARG A 174 17.37 6.03 -8.77
CA ARG A 174 17.64 4.66 -8.31
C ARG A 174 16.73 3.62 -8.98
N GLY A 175 16.02 4.02 -10.05
CA GLY A 175 15.09 3.17 -10.76
C GLY A 175 13.76 2.94 -10.05
N LEU A 176 13.45 3.67 -8.97
CA LEU A 176 12.20 3.51 -8.23
C LEU A 176 11.22 4.62 -8.62
N ALA A 177 10.06 4.24 -9.14
CA ALA A 177 8.97 5.15 -9.46
C ALA A 177 7.81 4.97 -8.48
N GLY A 178 7.57 5.97 -7.64
CA GLY A 178 6.49 5.95 -6.66
C GLY A 178 5.12 6.14 -7.31
N VAL A 179 4.20 5.22 -6.98
CA VAL A 179 2.77 5.33 -7.22
C VAL A 179 2.10 5.32 -5.85
N ILE A 180 1.65 6.47 -5.39
CA ILE A 180 1.05 6.59 -4.06
C ILE A 180 -0.44 6.77 -4.17
N ALA A 181 -1.18 6.06 -3.32
CA ALA A 181 -2.63 6.17 -3.28
C ALA A 181 -3.11 6.58 -1.88
N THR A 182 -4.15 7.41 -1.81
CA THR A 182 -4.67 7.93 -0.55
C THR A 182 -6.17 8.17 -0.60
N GLN A 183 -6.85 7.90 0.52
CA GLN A 183 -8.24 8.32 0.71
C GLN A 183 -8.34 9.76 1.21
N ARG A 184 -7.33 10.25 1.92
CA ARG A 184 -7.34 11.52 2.64
C ARG A 184 -6.11 12.37 2.26
N LEU A 185 -6.23 13.06 1.13
CA LEU A 185 -5.15 13.88 0.58
C LEU A 185 -4.67 14.97 1.56
N ALA A 186 -5.57 15.54 2.35
CA ALA A 186 -5.24 16.52 3.37
C ALA A 186 -4.39 15.94 4.53
N LYS A 187 -4.45 14.61 4.76
CA LYS A 187 -3.65 13.93 5.77
C LYS A 187 -2.27 13.50 5.25
N LEU A 188 -2.06 13.49 3.94
CA LEU A 188 -0.79 13.14 3.32
C LEU A 188 0.20 14.32 3.36
N ALA A 189 1.44 14.06 3.71
CA ALA A 189 2.50 15.07 3.78
C ALA A 189 2.68 15.81 2.45
N LYS A 190 2.79 17.15 2.53
CA LYS A 190 2.79 18.03 1.34
C LYS A 190 3.95 17.76 0.39
N ASN A 191 5.14 17.58 0.96
CA ASN A 191 6.36 17.30 0.21
C ASN A 191 6.30 15.97 -0.55
N VAL A 192 5.60 14.96 -0.02
CA VAL A 192 5.41 13.66 -0.67
C VAL A 192 4.39 13.78 -1.80
N ALA A 193 3.26 14.44 -1.56
CA ALA A 193 2.21 14.62 -2.57
C ALA A 193 2.65 15.50 -3.76
N ALA A 194 3.42 16.55 -3.50
CA ALA A 194 3.85 17.52 -4.51
C ALA A 194 4.89 16.98 -5.50
N GLU A 195 5.51 15.83 -5.21
CA GLU A 195 6.49 15.21 -6.11
C GLU A 195 5.86 14.41 -7.25
N ALA A 196 4.56 14.13 -7.18
CA ALA A 196 3.84 13.51 -8.28
C ALA A 196 3.60 14.53 -9.41
N SER A 197 3.77 14.08 -10.64
CA SER A 197 3.44 14.87 -11.84
C SER A 197 2.21 14.32 -12.58
N ASN A 198 1.80 13.10 -12.24
CA ASN A 198 0.59 12.48 -12.74
C ASN A 198 -0.41 12.31 -11.62
N PHE A 199 -1.67 12.53 -11.93
CA PHE A 199 -2.77 12.52 -10.98
C PHE A 199 -3.95 11.74 -11.53
N LEU A 200 -4.55 10.89 -10.69
CA LEU A 200 -5.84 10.24 -10.93
C LEU A 200 -6.72 10.52 -9.72
N MET A 201 -7.58 11.52 -9.85
CA MET A 201 -8.45 12.00 -8.78
C MET A 201 -9.84 11.39 -8.91
N GLY A 202 -10.18 10.51 -7.99
CA GLY A 202 -11.49 9.92 -7.83
C GLY A 202 -12.39 10.75 -6.91
N ARG A 203 -13.64 10.31 -6.78
CA ARG A 203 -14.63 11.00 -5.96
C ARG A 203 -14.14 11.30 -4.54
N THR A 204 -14.32 12.56 -4.12
CA THR A 204 -14.10 13.01 -2.74
C THR A 204 -15.15 14.01 -2.31
N PHE A 205 -15.57 13.99 -1.02
CA PHE A 205 -16.63 14.83 -0.49
C PHE A 205 -16.13 15.93 0.45
N LEU A 206 -14.90 15.81 0.96
CA LEU A 206 -14.37 16.75 1.93
C LEU A 206 -13.76 17.96 1.24
N ASP A 207 -14.24 19.14 1.59
CA ASP A 207 -13.78 20.41 1.01
C ASP A 207 -12.27 20.62 1.14
N ILE A 208 -11.68 20.17 2.24
CA ILE A 208 -10.24 20.25 2.45
C ILE A 208 -9.44 19.36 1.48
N ASP A 209 -9.94 18.16 1.18
CA ASP A 209 -9.30 17.25 0.21
C ASP A 209 -9.52 17.77 -1.22
N MET A 210 -10.69 18.34 -1.53
CA MET A 210 -10.97 18.98 -2.82
C MET A 210 -10.10 20.23 -3.06
N ALA A 211 -9.98 21.10 -2.06
CA ALA A 211 -9.11 22.26 -2.16
C ALA A 211 -7.66 21.85 -2.44
N ARG A 212 -7.20 20.80 -1.78
CA ARG A 212 -5.86 20.25 -1.99
C ARG A 212 -5.67 19.62 -3.36
N ALA A 213 -6.68 18.90 -3.86
CA ALA A 213 -6.70 18.37 -5.23
C ALA A 213 -6.66 19.49 -6.26
N ALA A 214 -7.43 20.57 -6.06
CA ALA A 214 -7.42 21.75 -6.91
C ALA A 214 -6.01 22.38 -6.99
N ASP A 215 -5.36 22.55 -5.84
CA ASP A 215 -4.01 23.10 -5.75
C ASP A 215 -3.00 22.24 -6.53
N LEU A 216 -3.05 20.91 -6.39
CA LEU A 216 -2.14 19.98 -7.07
C LEU A 216 -2.39 19.93 -8.57
N LEU A 217 -3.65 20.01 -9.01
CA LEU A 217 -4.03 19.99 -10.42
C LEU A 217 -3.87 21.36 -11.11
N GLY A 218 -3.56 22.42 -10.36
CA GLY A 218 -3.54 23.79 -10.87
C GLY A 218 -4.91 24.26 -11.40
N MET A 219 -5.99 23.79 -10.79
CA MET A 219 -7.37 24.07 -11.16
C MET A 219 -8.02 25.06 -10.21
N GLU A 220 -8.98 25.86 -10.69
CA GLU A 220 -9.82 26.65 -9.82
C GLU A 220 -10.73 25.74 -8.96
N ARG A 221 -11.02 26.17 -7.72
CA ARG A 221 -11.88 25.40 -6.79
C ARG A 221 -13.20 24.97 -7.41
N ARG A 222 -13.84 25.86 -8.18
CA ARG A 222 -15.09 25.57 -8.88
C ARG A 222 -14.96 24.43 -9.90
N GLN A 223 -13.80 24.31 -10.55
CA GLN A 223 -13.53 23.21 -11.48
C GLN A 223 -13.28 21.91 -10.74
N ALA A 224 -12.68 21.96 -9.54
CA ALA A 224 -12.46 20.79 -8.71
C ALA A 224 -13.76 20.20 -8.10
N GLU A 225 -14.86 20.99 -8.05
CA GLU A 225 -16.17 20.51 -7.59
C GLU A 225 -16.68 19.35 -8.44
N GLN A 226 -16.33 19.27 -9.72
CA GLN A 226 -16.67 18.13 -10.57
C GLN A 226 -16.11 16.79 -10.04
N ILE A 227 -15.06 16.82 -9.21
CA ILE A 227 -14.51 15.61 -8.57
C ILE A 227 -15.51 15.03 -7.55
N ARG A 228 -16.34 15.86 -6.93
CA ARG A 228 -17.39 15.43 -6.00
C ARG A 228 -18.45 14.56 -6.68
N ASP A 229 -18.77 14.88 -7.92
CA ASP A 229 -19.85 14.26 -8.69
C ASP A 229 -19.39 13.04 -9.48
N LEU A 230 -18.11 12.66 -9.40
CA LEU A 230 -17.61 11.49 -10.08
C LEU A 230 -18.31 10.21 -9.57
N GLU A 231 -18.74 9.39 -10.50
CA GLU A 231 -19.24 8.04 -10.20
C GLU A 231 -18.13 7.11 -9.71
N ARG A 232 -18.52 6.04 -9.04
CA ARG A 232 -17.58 4.98 -8.66
C ARG A 232 -16.84 4.43 -9.89
N GLY A 233 -15.52 4.31 -9.80
CA GLY A 233 -14.68 3.82 -10.90
C GLY A 233 -14.40 4.84 -11.98
N ARG A 234 -14.78 6.12 -11.77
CA ARG A 234 -14.39 7.24 -12.63
C ARG A 234 -13.36 8.11 -11.93
N PHE A 235 -12.37 8.53 -12.69
CA PHE A 235 -11.25 9.36 -12.21
C PHE A 235 -10.98 10.49 -13.19
N LEU A 236 -10.60 11.64 -12.67
CA LEU A 236 -10.05 12.75 -13.44
C LEU A 236 -8.54 12.55 -13.56
N GLY A 237 -8.06 12.24 -14.75
CA GLY A 237 -6.64 11.99 -15.05
C GLY A 237 -5.97 13.23 -15.62
N LEU A 238 -4.75 13.52 -15.15
CA LEU A 238 -3.89 14.61 -15.64
C LEU A 238 -2.43 14.25 -15.42
N GLY A 239 -1.57 14.64 -16.34
CA GLY A 239 -0.12 14.55 -16.21
C GLY A 239 0.55 14.00 -17.46
N PRO A 240 1.88 14.13 -17.58
CA PRO A 240 2.63 13.79 -18.76
C PRO A 240 2.46 12.32 -19.20
N ALA A 241 2.35 11.39 -18.27
CA ALA A 241 2.14 9.97 -18.59
C ALA A 241 0.70 9.64 -18.99
N ILE A 242 -0.29 10.54 -18.74
CA ILE A 242 -1.72 10.26 -18.94
C ILE A 242 -2.27 11.18 -20.03
N ALA A 243 -2.39 12.45 -19.72
CA ALA A 243 -2.92 13.45 -20.64
C ALA A 243 -2.47 14.87 -20.24
N ARG A 244 -2.21 15.72 -21.23
CA ARG A 244 -1.84 17.14 -20.99
C ARG A 244 -3.01 18.02 -20.54
N ARG A 245 -4.24 17.55 -20.71
CA ARG A 245 -5.47 18.21 -20.24
C ARG A 245 -6.27 17.23 -19.41
N PRO A 246 -7.03 17.70 -18.43
CA PRO A 246 -7.85 16.80 -17.60
C PRO A 246 -8.74 15.91 -18.47
N VAL A 247 -8.67 14.62 -18.25
CA VAL A 247 -9.49 13.60 -18.91
C VAL A 247 -10.27 12.79 -17.87
N ASN A 248 -11.57 12.63 -18.11
CA ASN A 248 -12.39 11.76 -17.29
C ASN A 248 -12.27 10.33 -17.79
N VAL A 249 -11.78 9.41 -16.96
CA VAL A 249 -11.59 8.01 -17.32
C VAL A 249 -12.48 7.10 -16.46
N LYS A 250 -13.22 6.22 -17.12
CA LYS A 250 -13.88 5.07 -16.49
C LYS A 250 -12.92 3.91 -16.53
N ILE A 251 -12.52 3.43 -15.36
CA ILE A 251 -11.50 2.35 -15.25
C ILE A 251 -12.05 1.05 -15.85
N GLY A 252 -11.19 0.37 -16.59
CA GLY A 252 -11.49 -0.91 -17.22
C GLY A 252 -11.65 -2.06 -16.21
N ALA A 253 -12.06 -3.22 -16.71
CA ALA A 253 -12.18 -4.43 -15.89
C ALA A 253 -10.80 -4.90 -15.39
N VAL A 254 -10.79 -5.58 -14.26
CA VAL A 254 -9.62 -6.27 -13.69
C VAL A 254 -9.88 -7.77 -13.65
N ARG A 255 -8.81 -8.56 -13.63
CA ARG A 255 -8.88 -10.03 -13.57
C ARG A 255 -8.84 -10.53 -12.13
N THR A 256 -8.00 -9.91 -11.31
CA THR A 256 -7.87 -10.26 -9.89
C THR A 256 -8.90 -9.51 -9.04
N GLY A 257 -9.29 -10.08 -7.90
CA GLY A 257 -10.21 -9.47 -6.94
C GLY A 257 -9.60 -9.39 -5.54
N SER A 258 -10.13 -8.56 -4.62
CA SER A 258 -9.74 -8.64 -3.21
C SER A 258 -10.23 -9.96 -2.60
N ARG A 259 -9.47 -10.55 -1.66
CA ARG A 259 -9.90 -11.76 -0.92
C ARG A 259 -11.16 -11.50 -0.07
N GLY A 260 -11.35 -10.27 0.39
CA GLY A 260 -12.58 -9.81 1.02
C GLY A 260 -13.61 -9.45 -0.05
N GLY A 261 -14.46 -10.39 -0.46
CA GLY A 261 -15.58 -10.10 -1.35
C GLY A 261 -16.46 -9.00 -0.77
N ALA A 262 -17.16 -8.23 -1.63
CA ALA A 262 -18.16 -7.27 -1.16
C ALA A 262 -19.10 -7.98 -0.17
N HIS A 263 -19.13 -7.50 1.07
CA HIS A 263 -20.04 -8.03 2.09
C HIS A 263 -21.46 -7.93 1.57
N LYS A 264 -22.03 -9.08 1.22
CA LYS A 264 -23.45 -9.15 0.88
C LYS A 264 -24.25 -8.99 2.17
N LEU A 265 -25.37 -8.27 2.08
CA LEU A 265 -26.32 -8.22 3.19
C LEU A 265 -26.65 -9.65 3.60
N MET A 266 -26.31 -10.00 4.84
CA MET A 266 -26.68 -11.25 5.47
C MET A 266 -27.61 -10.86 6.61
N PRO A 267 -28.89 -11.21 6.54
CA PRO A 267 -29.79 -10.93 7.63
C PRO A 267 -29.30 -11.63 8.90
N PRO A 268 -29.44 -11.00 10.07
CA PRO A 268 -29.08 -11.65 11.32
C PRO A 268 -29.87 -12.98 11.46
N PRO A 269 -29.30 -13.99 12.12
CA PRO A 269 -29.99 -15.24 12.35
C PRO A 269 -31.24 -15.00 13.19
N VAL A 270 -32.34 -15.64 12.81
CA VAL A 270 -33.60 -15.59 13.55
C VAL A 270 -33.48 -16.61 14.69
N ALA A 271 -32.99 -16.19 15.83
CA ALA A 271 -32.95 -17.00 17.04
C ALA A 271 -33.76 -16.33 18.14
N ALA A 272 -34.32 -17.11 19.06
CA ALA A 272 -35.02 -16.57 20.22
C ALA A 272 -34.03 -15.76 21.08
N THR A 273 -34.48 -14.64 21.63
CA THR A 273 -33.63 -13.73 22.41
C THR A 273 -32.93 -14.43 23.59
N GLY A 274 -33.55 -15.47 24.13
CA GLY A 274 -32.98 -16.30 25.20
C GLY A 274 -31.74 -17.10 24.76
N ASP A 275 -31.76 -17.66 23.54
CA ASP A 275 -30.66 -18.47 23.03
C ASP A 275 -29.40 -17.62 22.81
N PHE A 276 -29.56 -16.34 22.38
CA PHE A 276 -28.45 -15.41 22.26
C PHE A 276 -27.89 -14.94 23.60
N GLN A 277 -28.77 -14.77 24.63
CA GLN A 277 -28.31 -14.44 25.97
C GLN A 277 -27.49 -15.59 26.58
N GLU A 278 -27.95 -16.83 26.43
CA GLU A 278 -27.18 -18.00 26.87
C GLU A 278 -25.83 -18.11 26.14
N LEU A 279 -25.82 -17.96 24.83
CA LEU A 279 -24.59 -17.99 24.03
C LEU A 279 -23.59 -16.87 24.39
N LEU A 280 -24.07 -15.64 24.59
CA LEU A 280 -23.21 -14.49 24.85
C LEU A 280 -22.72 -14.45 26.31
N PHE A 281 -23.51 -14.96 27.25
CA PHE A 281 -23.19 -14.94 28.70
C PHE A 281 -22.85 -16.30 29.26
N ALA A 282 -22.87 -17.38 28.46
CA ALA A 282 -22.24 -18.64 28.84
C ALA A 282 -20.80 -18.29 29.26
N LYS A 283 -20.45 -18.62 30.53
CA LYS A 283 -19.05 -18.53 30.94
C LYS A 283 -18.26 -19.30 29.90
N ALA A 284 -17.33 -18.62 29.23
CA ALA A 284 -16.31 -19.31 28.46
C ALA A 284 -15.71 -20.32 29.44
N GLU A 285 -15.99 -21.60 29.26
CA GLU A 285 -15.19 -22.64 29.88
C GLU A 285 -13.79 -22.31 29.40
N ALA A 286 -12.95 -21.82 30.32
CA ALA A 286 -11.57 -21.56 30.02
C ALA A 286 -11.05 -22.89 29.44
N ASP A 287 -10.83 -22.92 28.14
CA ASP A 287 -9.95 -23.91 27.57
C ASP A 287 -8.69 -23.83 28.42
N ALA A 288 -8.55 -24.83 29.30
CA ALA A 288 -7.44 -24.89 30.20
C ALA A 288 -6.21 -24.96 29.30
N LEU A 289 -5.56 -23.81 29.09
CA LEU A 289 -4.25 -23.77 28.46
C LEU A 289 -3.43 -24.88 29.13
N PRO A 290 -2.88 -25.83 28.36
CA PRO A 290 -2.04 -26.86 28.96
C PRO A 290 -1.03 -26.17 29.87
N PRO A 291 -0.77 -26.69 31.08
CA PRO A 291 0.16 -26.06 32.00
C PRO A 291 1.49 -25.81 31.22
N PRO A 292 2.09 -24.64 31.37
CA PRO A 292 3.35 -24.35 30.69
C PRO A 292 4.35 -25.50 30.98
N PRO A 293 5.09 -25.95 29.98
CA PRO A 293 6.07 -27.02 30.21
C PRO A 293 6.96 -26.64 31.38
N PRO A 294 7.34 -27.60 32.25
CA PRO A 294 8.18 -27.32 33.40
C PRO A 294 9.43 -26.58 32.87
N ARG A 295 9.73 -25.43 33.49
CA ARG A 295 10.93 -24.69 33.17
C ARG A 295 12.11 -25.65 33.28
N ALA A 296 12.80 -25.89 32.16
CA ALA A 296 14.08 -26.59 32.24
C ALA A 296 14.99 -25.78 33.18
N ASP A 297 15.57 -26.48 34.16
CA ASP A 297 16.56 -25.85 35.04
C ASP A 297 17.64 -25.18 34.15
N PRO A 298 18.03 -23.94 34.45
CA PRO A 298 19.06 -23.28 33.70
C PRO A 298 20.33 -24.13 33.72
N PRO A 299 21.04 -24.28 32.62
CA PRO A 299 22.29 -25.06 32.61
C PRO A 299 23.23 -24.52 33.71
N PRO A 300 23.95 -25.37 34.41
CA PRO A 300 24.87 -24.95 35.47
C PRO A 300 25.85 -23.93 34.93
N ARG A 301 26.04 -22.83 35.67
CA ARG A 301 27.00 -21.79 35.24
C ARG A 301 28.39 -22.39 35.11
N PRO A 302 29.18 -21.98 34.11
CA PRO A 302 30.54 -22.52 33.87
C PRO A 302 31.44 -22.54 35.12
N ALA A 303 31.26 -21.63 36.06
CA ALA A 303 31.98 -21.59 37.33
C ALA A 303 31.62 -22.73 38.30
N GLU A 304 30.39 -23.25 38.26
CA GLU A 304 29.96 -24.38 39.12
C GLU A 304 30.47 -25.72 38.60
N GLU A 305 30.64 -25.86 37.26
CA GLU A 305 31.27 -27.04 36.66
C GLU A 305 32.76 -27.12 37.01
N ILE A 306 33.45 -25.99 37.02
CA ILE A 306 34.87 -25.92 37.40
C ILE A 306 35.08 -26.26 38.86
N MET A 307 34.19 -25.80 39.74
CA MET A 307 34.29 -26.12 41.18
C MET A 307 33.92 -27.59 41.49
N ARG A 308 33.05 -28.24 40.74
CA ARG A 308 32.76 -29.67 40.84
C ARG A 308 33.89 -30.58 40.36
N ALA A 309 34.68 -30.11 39.42
CA ALA A 309 35.84 -30.86 38.91
C ALA A 309 37.07 -30.75 39.81
N LEU A 310 37.10 -29.81 40.75
CA LEU A 310 38.19 -29.57 41.70
C LEU A 310 37.92 -30.08 43.11
N ALA A 311 36.76 -30.68 43.37
CA ALA A 311 36.38 -31.37 44.61
C ALA A 311 36.41 -32.88 44.41
#